data_8e4cdc3a3fc551bc0c1a1c2873a74f45
#
_entry.id   8e4cdc3a3fc551bc0c1a1c2873a74f45
#
_cell.length_a   1.000
_cell.length_b   1.000
_cell.length_c   1.000
_cell.angle_alpha   90.00
_cell.angle_beta   90.00
_cell.angle_gamma   90.00
#
_symmetry.space_group_name_H-M   'P 1'
#
loop_
_entity.id
_entity.type
_entity.pdbx_description
1 polymer ?
#
loop_
_entity_poly.entity_id
_entity_poly.type
_entity_poly.pdbx_seq_one_letter_code
_entity_poly.pdbx_strand_id
1 'polypeptide(L)'
;RVTAVVTDKGRIECETVVIACGVWSPRIAEMAGATIPLTPAVHQMADVGPFDVLVETQQELAYPIVRDMDTFCYERQTAGSMEVGSYAHRPILHRVDEIPSNEEAALSPTEMPFTADDFDQQMEEAIELMEFLGDGEIKYAINGLLSLTPDANPVLGPTVEVENLWSAAAVWIKEGPGVGRLMAEWMTHGYPHVTDPHGADITRFYPQQRNVHHIEARAEE
;
A
#
# COMPACT_ATOMS: atom_id res chain seq x y z
N ARG A 1 16.13 6.12 22.49
CA ARG A 1 15.15 7.22 22.61
C ARG A 1 15.37 8.24 21.52
N VAL A 2 14.32 8.64 20.80
CA VAL A 2 14.35 9.78 19.88
C VAL A 2 14.19 11.10 20.64
N THR A 3 14.84 12.16 20.15
CA THR A 3 14.77 13.51 20.69
C THR A 3 14.67 14.57 19.60
N ALA A 4 14.92 14.20 18.35
CA ALA A 4 14.85 15.10 17.22
C ALA A 4 14.74 14.34 15.89
N VAL A 5 14.27 15.03 14.85
CA VAL A 5 14.37 14.64 13.46
C VAL A 5 15.34 15.58 12.74
N VAL A 6 16.31 15.03 12.04
CA VAL A 6 17.29 15.80 11.24
C VAL A 6 16.93 15.66 9.76
N THR A 7 16.77 16.79 9.08
CA THR A 7 16.45 16.87 7.67
C THR A 7 17.47 17.74 6.93
N ASP A 8 17.41 17.78 5.61
CA ASP A 8 18.16 18.71 4.76
C ASP A 8 17.87 20.19 5.07
N LYS A 9 16.72 20.48 5.67
CA LYS A 9 16.29 21.84 6.06
C LYS A 9 16.58 22.18 7.52
N GLY A 10 17.16 21.27 8.27
CA GLY A 10 17.55 21.50 9.65
C GLY A 10 17.07 20.42 10.64
N ARG A 11 17.32 20.69 11.91
CA ARG A 11 16.99 19.83 13.04
C ARG A 11 15.71 20.30 13.71
N ILE A 12 14.79 19.36 13.96
CA ILE A 12 13.51 19.59 14.65
C ILE A 12 13.56 18.82 15.97
N GLU A 13 13.65 19.53 17.10
CA GLU A 13 13.55 18.92 18.42
C GLU A 13 12.12 18.46 18.69
N CYS A 14 11.96 17.24 19.19
CA CYS A 14 10.66 16.66 19.49
C CYS A 14 10.75 15.62 20.59
N GLU A 15 9.65 15.41 21.31
CA GLU A 15 9.56 14.40 22.37
C GLU A 15 9.13 13.04 21.81
N THR A 16 8.43 13.02 20.68
CA THR A 16 7.90 11.83 20.05
C THR A 16 7.99 11.96 18.54
N VAL A 17 8.31 10.85 17.86
CA VAL A 17 8.29 10.73 16.39
C VAL A 17 7.33 9.63 15.99
N VAL A 18 6.49 9.89 14.99
CA VAL A 18 5.63 8.89 14.36
C VAL A 18 6.10 8.65 12.94
N ILE A 19 6.41 7.41 12.61
CA ILE A 19 6.76 6.98 11.24
C ILE A 19 5.46 6.61 10.54
N ALA A 20 5.07 7.43 9.55
CA ALA A 20 3.90 7.23 8.70
C ALA A 20 4.30 7.37 7.21
N CYS A 21 5.38 6.66 6.84
CA CYS A 21 6.09 6.86 5.58
C CYS A 21 5.76 5.80 4.50
N GLY A 22 4.58 5.12 4.61
CA GLY A 22 4.16 4.11 3.63
C GLY A 22 5.24 3.04 3.41
N VAL A 23 5.51 2.71 2.17
CA VAL A 23 6.51 1.69 1.77
C VAL A 23 7.93 2.01 2.24
N TRP A 24 8.25 3.28 2.54
CA TRP A 24 9.57 3.70 3.04
C TRP A 24 9.73 3.58 4.57
N SER A 25 8.68 3.20 5.29
CA SER A 25 8.71 3.12 6.76
C SER A 25 9.83 2.24 7.32
N PRO A 26 10.19 1.08 6.73
CA PRO A 26 11.32 0.27 7.21
C PRO A 26 12.65 1.04 7.15
N ARG A 27 12.91 1.75 6.05
CA ARG A 27 14.14 2.53 5.87
C ARG A 27 14.27 3.66 6.88
N ILE A 28 13.16 4.35 7.18
CA ILE A 28 13.15 5.42 8.18
C ILE A 28 13.32 4.86 9.58
N ALA A 29 12.71 3.70 9.89
CA ALA A 29 12.87 3.02 11.17
C ALA A 29 14.32 2.56 11.41
N GLU A 30 14.96 2.00 10.38
CA GLU A 30 16.37 1.56 10.44
C GLU A 30 17.33 2.70 10.78
N MET A 31 17.09 3.92 10.27
CA MET A 31 17.86 5.12 10.63
C MET A 31 17.86 5.41 12.13
N ALA A 32 16.82 5.00 12.83
CA ALA A 32 16.67 5.15 14.28
C ALA A 32 17.05 3.88 15.06
N GLY A 33 17.37 2.78 14.38
CA GLY A 33 17.66 1.47 14.99
C GLY A 33 16.41 0.69 15.38
N ALA A 34 15.27 0.93 14.74
CA ALA A 34 14.02 0.18 14.91
C ALA A 34 13.68 -0.62 13.65
N THR A 35 12.80 -1.60 13.80
CA THR A 35 12.34 -2.45 12.71
C THR A 35 10.82 -2.34 12.55
N ILE A 36 10.37 -1.95 11.34
CA ILE A 36 8.96 -2.01 10.95
C ILE A 36 8.82 -3.14 9.92
N PRO A 37 8.09 -4.23 10.26
CA PRO A 37 8.02 -5.43 9.43
C PRO A 37 7.00 -5.26 8.30
N LEU A 38 7.42 -4.67 7.20
CA LEU A 38 6.68 -4.61 5.94
C LEU A 38 7.61 -4.73 4.75
N THR A 39 7.07 -5.13 3.60
CA THR A 39 7.75 -5.14 2.31
C THR A 39 6.88 -4.46 1.26
N PRO A 40 7.46 -3.72 0.31
CA PRO A 40 6.74 -3.24 -0.86
C PRO A 40 6.34 -4.42 -1.75
N ALA A 41 5.07 -4.52 -2.09
CA ALA A 41 4.53 -5.52 -3.00
C ALA A 41 3.75 -4.84 -4.13
N VAL A 42 3.82 -5.39 -5.31
CA VAL A 42 3.12 -4.88 -6.49
C VAL A 42 1.63 -5.17 -6.39
N HIS A 43 0.83 -4.19 -6.79
CA HIS A 43 -0.54 -4.32 -7.22
C HIS A 43 -0.65 -3.80 -8.65
N GLN A 44 -1.16 -4.63 -9.56
CA GLN A 44 -1.27 -4.28 -10.97
C GLN A 44 -2.62 -3.62 -11.28
N MET A 45 -2.59 -2.62 -12.16
CA MET A 45 -3.78 -1.94 -12.64
C MET A 45 -3.57 -1.47 -14.08
N ALA A 46 -4.61 -1.60 -14.90
CA ALA A 46 -4.65 -1.10 -16.27
C ALA A 46 -5.91 -0.23 -16.50
N ASP A 47 -5.76 0.87 -17.23
CA ASP A 47 -6.86 1.68 -17.77
C ASP A 47 -7.11 1.27 -19.21
N VAL A 48 -8.29 0.72 -19.47
CA VAL A 48 -8.71 0.11 -20.74
C VAL A 48 -9.85 0.93 -21.34
N GLY A 49 -9.79 1.20 -22.63
CA GLY A 49 -10.84 1.93 -23.34
C GLY A 49 -10.31 2.72 -24.54
N PRO A 50 -11.07 3.72 -25.05
CA PRO A 50 -12.38 4.18 -24.58
C PRO A 50 -13.52 3.24 -24.98
N PHE A 51 -14.64 3.33 -24.27
CA PHE A 51 -15.87 2.62 -24.60
C PHE A 51 -17.02 3.62 -24.80
N ASP A 52 -17.71 3.55 -25.93
CA ASP A 52 -18.79 4.50 -26.25
C ASP A 52 -19.87 4.55 -25.16
N VAL A 53 -20.26 3.39 -24.63
CA VAL A 53 -21.26 3.27 -23.56
C VAL A 53 -20.88 4.03 -22.30
N LEU A 54 -19.60 4.16 -22.01
CA LEU A 54 -19.08 4.92 -20.86
C LEU A 54 -18.94 6.41 -21.20
N VAL A 55 -18.43 6.71 -22.40
CA VAL A 55 -18.31 8.10 -22.90
C VAL A 55 -19.67 8.80 -22.91
N GLU A 56 -20.74 8.11 -23.34
CA GLU A 56 -22.11 8.64 -23.39
C GLU A 56 -22.66 9.02 -22.01
N THR A 57 -22.16 8.46 -20.93
CA THR A 57 -22.58 8.82 -19.56
C THR A 57 -22.21 10.25 -19.19
N GLN A 58 -21.15 10.79 -19.76
CA GLN A 58 -20.57 12.10 -19.43
C GLN A 58 -20.25 12.25 -17.93
N GLN A 59 -20.00 11.14 -17.24
CA GLN A 59 -19.69 11.09 -15.81
C GLN A 59 -18.35 10.39 -15.58
N GLU A 60 -17.65 10.80 -14.53
CA GLU A 60 -16.45 10.15 -14.05
C GLU A 60 -16.76 8.73 -13.59
N LEU A 61 -17.87 8.56 -12.87
CA LEU A 61 -18.32 7.31 -12.28
C LEU A 61 -19.85 7.25 -12.32
N ALA A 62 -20.42 6.61 -13.33
CA ALA A 62 -21.86 6.42 -13.48
C ALA A 62 -22.34 5.06 -12.95
N TYR A 63 -21.46 4.06 -12.92
CA TYR A 63 -21.78 2.69 -12.55
C TYR A 63 -21.09 2.30 -11.24
N PRO A 64 -21.65 1.36 -10.48
CA PRO A 64 -21.00 0.80 -9.30
C PRO A 64 -19.63 0.18 -9.66
N ILE A 65 -18.68 0.25 -8.73
CA ILE A 65 -17.45 -0.54 -8.81
C ILE A 65 -17.84 -2.01 -8.66
N VAL A 66 -17.38 -2.84 -9.60
CA VAL A 66 -17.53 -4.28 -9.52
C VAL A 66 -16.29 -4.85 -8.83
N ARG A 67 -16.49 -5.88 -8.05
CA ARG A 67 -15.40 -6.65 -7.45
C ARG A 67 -15.74 -8.13 -7.55
N ASP A 68 -15.01 -8.83 -8.38
CA ASP A 68 -15.06 -10.27 -8.47
C ASP A 68 -14.19 -10.89 -7.36
N MET A 69 -14.85 -11.65 -6.48
CA MET A 69 -14.16 -12.28 -5.35
C MET A 69 -13.58 -13.66 -5.70
N ASP A 70 -13.96 -14.22 -6.84
CA ASP A 70 -13.46 -15.51 -7.30
C ASP A 70 -12.12 -15.35 -8.02
N THR A 71 -11.98 -14.27 -8.81
CA THR A 71 -10.76 -13.93 -9.56
C THR A 71 -9.91 -12.85 -8.89
N PHE A 72 -10.39 -12.24 -7.79
CA PHE A 72 -9.77 -11.11 -7.09
C PHE A 72 -9.54 -9.87 -7.96
N CYS A 73 -10.30 -9.75 -9.04
CA CYS A 73 -10.31 -8.56 -9.89
C CYS A 73 -11.28 -7.50 -9.36
N TYR A 74 -11.07 -6.28 -9.78
CA TYR A 74 -12.05 -5.20 -9.66
C TYR A 74 -12.07 -4.35 -10.93
N GLU A 75 -13.25 -3.85 -11.27
CA GLU A 75 -13.49 -3.01 -12.42
C GLU A 75 -14.20 -1.72 -11.98
N ARG A 76 -13.62 -0.60 -12.35
CA ARG A 76 -14.11 0.72 -12.01
C ARG A 76 -14.16 1.60 -13.26
N GLN A 77 -15.31 2.24 -13.50
CA GLN A 77 -15.39 3.28 -14.53
C GLN A 77 -14.49 4.46 -14.16
N THR A 78 -13.72 4.94 -15.14
CA THR A 78 -12.96 6.19 -15.06
C THR A 78 -13.28 6.99 -16.32
N ALA A 79 -14.29 7.88 -16.22
CA ALA A 79 -14.86 8.61 -17.35
C ALA A 79 -15.27 7.68 -18.50
N GLY A 80 -14.62 7.74 -19.65
CA GLY A 80 -14.91 6.90 -20.82
C GLY A 80 -14.16 5.57 -20.86
N SER A 81 -13.48 5.17 -19.78
CA SER A 81 -12.66 3.97 -19.69
C SER A 81 -13.00 3.11 -18.48
N MET A 82 -12.43 1.92 -18.41
CA MET A 82 -12.48 1.05 -17.24
C MET A 82 -11.06 0.86 -16.67
N GLU A 83 -10.92 1.11 -15.40
CA GLU A 83 -9.78 0.70 -14.60
C GLU A 83 -9.99 -0.75 -14.18
N VAL A 84 -9.10 -1.63 -14.61
CA VAL A 84 -9.07 -3.06 -14.25
C VAL A 84 -7.88 -3.28 -13.33
N GLY A 85 -8.12 -3.79 -12.13
CA GLY A 85 -7.06 -4.11 -11.19
C GLY A 85 -7.19 -5.52 -10.65
N SER A 86 -6.09 -6.12 -10.26
CA SER A 86 -6.08 -7.47 -9.73
C SER A 86 -5.08 -7.65 -8.60
N TYR A 87 -5.43 -8.56 -7.68
CA TYR A 87 -4.57 -9.05 -6.61
C TYR A 87 -4.14 -10.52 -6.84
N ALA A 88 -4.55 -11.13 -7.96
CA ALA A 88 -4.33 -12.56 -8.22
C ALA A 88 -3.06 -12.88 -9.01
N HIS A 89 -2.32 -11.85 -9.47
CA HIS A 89 -1.03 -12.08 -10.12
C HIS A 89 -0.02 -12.71 -9.16
N ARG A 90 1.04 -13.32 -9.71
CA ARG A 90 2.12 -13.82 -8.86
C ARG A 90 2.67 -12.73 -7.95
N PRO A 91 3.13 -13.05 -6.74
CA PRO A 91 3.77 -12.07 -5.87
C PRO A 91 4.98 -11.42 -6.56
N ILE A 92 5.01 -10.09 -6.59
CA ILE A 92 6.13 -9.29 -7.09
C ILE A 92 6.54 -8.36 -5.97
N LEU A 93 7.62 -8.72 -5.27
CA LEU A 93 8.14 -7.93 -4.16
C LEU A 93 9.26 -7.01 -4.64
N HIS A 94 9.38 -5.87 -3.97
CA HIS A 94 10.48 -4.93 -4.13
C HIS A 94 11.18 -4.66 -2.81
N ARG A 95 12.48 -4.43 -2.87
CA ARG A 95 13.20 -3.95 -1.69
C ARG A 95 13.00 -2.44 -1.55
N VAL A 96 12.94 -1.96 -0.31
CA VAL A 96 12.74 -0.52 -0.05
C VAL A 96 13.89 0.33 -0.59
N ASP A 97 15.11 -0.21 -0.66
CA ASP A 97 16.30 0.44 -1.22
C ASP A 97 16.33 0.45 -2.77
N GLU A 98 15.46 -0.32 -3.42
CA GLU A 98 15.28 -0.33 -4.88
C GLU A 98 14.23 0.68 -5.36
N ILE A 99 13.45 1.27 -4.46
CA ILE A 99 12.46 2.29 -4.83
C ILE A 99 13.21 3.58 -5.22
N PRO A 100 13.02 4.09 -6.45
CA PRO A 100 13.72 5.28 -6.92
C PRO A 100 13.37 6.52 -6.09
N SER A 101 14.24 7.50 -6.09
CA SER A 101 13.95 8.84 -5.56
C SER A 101 12.94 9.59 -6.45
N ASN A 102 12.39 10.69 -5.93
CA ASN A 102 11.50 11.55 -6.74
C ASN A 102 12.17 12.14 -7.99
N GLU A 103 13.51 12.28 -7.96
CA GLU A 103 14.28 12.83 -9.08
C GLU A 103 14.59 11.77 -10.13
N GLU A 104 14.66 10.50 -9.73
CA GLU A 104 14.99 9.37 -10.61
C GLU A 104 13.75 8.72 -11.21
N ALA A 105 12.58 8.83 -10.54
CA ALA A 105 11.35 8.21 -10.98
C ALA A 105 10.80 8.89 -12.24
N ALA A 106 10.44 8.10 -13.24
CA ALA A 106 9.81 8.61 -14.47
C ALA A 106 8.37 9.10 -14.23
N LEU A 107 7.69 8.49 -13.26
CA LEU A 107 6.33 8.82 -12.82
C LEU A 107 6.37 9.12 -11.31
N SER A 108 5.59 8.39 -10.53
CA SER A 108 5.71 8.38 -9.06
C SER A 108 6.76 7.34 -8.63
N PRO A 109 7.51 7.55 -7.55
CA PRO A 109 8.46 6.54 -7.06
C PRO A 109 7.85 5.17 -6.74
N THR A 110 6.54 5.12 -6.52
CA THR A 110 5.81 3.87 -6.24
C THR A 110 5.09 3.30 -7.46
N GLU A 111 5.28 3.89 -8.63
CA GLU A 111 4.74 3.40 -9.90
C GLU A 111 5.85 2.72 -10.69
N MET A 112 5.95 1.40 -10.58
CA MET A 112 6.93 0.59 -11.29
C MET A 112 6.47 0.30 -12.71
N PRO A 113 7.40 -0.01 -13.64
CA PRO A 113 7.05 -0.42 -14.98
C PRO A 113 6.11 -1.62 -14.97
N PHE A 114 5.06 -1.54 -15.77
CA PHE A 114 4.07 -2.60 -15.89
C PHE A 114 4.68 -3.88 -16.51
N THR A 115 4.31 -5.02 -15.95
CA THR A 115 4.72 -6.35 -16.42
C THR A 115 3.50 -7.05 -17.02
N ALA A 116 3.31 -6.93 -18.34
CA ALA A 116 2.13 -7.42 -19.04
C ALA A 116 1.92 -8.93 -18.86
N ASP A 117 2.98 -9.72 -18.98
CA ASP A 117 2.93 -11.18 -18.84
C ASP A 117 2.35 -11.63 -17.48
N ASP A 118 2.49 -10.81 -16.45
CA ASP A 118 1.93 -11.06 -15.10
C ASP A 118 0.44 -10.65 -15.01
N PHE A 119 -0.07 -9.87 -15.97
CA PHE A 119 -1.44 -9.34 -15.98
C PHE A 119 -2.36 -10.00 -17.00
N ASP A 120 -1.83 -10.75 -17.97
CA ASP A 120 -2.59 -11.33 -19.08
C ASP A 120 -3.76 -12.19 -18.59
N GLN A 121 -3.53 -13.08 -17.62
CA GLN A 121 -4.59 -13.92 -17.05
C GLN A 121 -5.72 -13.09 -16.43
N GLN A 122 -5.38 -12.05 -15.66
CA GLN A 122 -6.36 -11.20 -14.99
C GLN A 122 -7.16 -10.38 -15.99
N MET A 123 -6.54 -9.99 -17.10
CA MET A 123 -7.25 -9.30 -18.17
C MET A 123 -8.22 -10.25 -18.91
N GLU A 124 -7.83 -11.50 -19.13
CA GLU A 124 -8.72 -12.53 -19.68
C GLU A 124 -9.94 -12.76 -18.77
N GLU A 125 -9.73 -12.92 -17.45
CA GLU A 125 -10.78 -13.10 -16.45
C GLU A 125 -11.73 -11.88 -16.39
N ALA A 126 -11.19 -10.65 -16.47
CA ALA A 126 -12.01 -9.44 -16.53
C ALA A 126 -12.86 -9.37 -17.81
N ILE A 127 -12.33 -9.81 -18.96
CA ILE A 127 -13.06 -9.90 -20.23
C ILE A 127 -14.16 -10.97 -20.14
N GLU A 128 -13.91 -12.10 -19.49
CA GLU A 128 -14.95 -13.12 -19.28
C GLU A 128 -16.12 -12.57 -18.44
N LEU A 129 -15.84 -11.70 -17.47
CA LEU A 129 -16.85 -11.04 -16.65
C LEU A 129 -17.57 -9.91 -17.41
N MET A 130 -16.83 -9.12 -18.15
CA MET A 130 -17.29 -7.94 -18.90
C MET A 130 -16.78 -7.98 -20.34
N GLU A 131 -17.47 -8.71 -21.22
CA GLU A 131 -17.06 -9.00 -22.60
C GLU A 131 -16.61 -7.76 -23.39
N PHE A 132 -17.24 -6.60 -23.15
CA PHE A 132 -16.90 -5.34 -23.85
C PHE A 132 -15.47 -4.85 -23.57
N LEU A 133 -14.82 -5.29 -22.48
CA LEU A 133 -13.43 -4.92 -22.19
C LEU A 133 -12.47 -5.40 -23.27
N GLY A 134 -12.81 -6.50 -23.97
CA GLY A 134 -12.05 -7.03 -25.09
C GLY A 134 -11.98 -6.12 -26.33
N ASP A 135 -12.88 -5.14 -26.42
CA ASP A 135 -12.91 -4.16 -27.53
C ASP A 135 -12.05 -2.91 -27.23
N GLY A 136 -11.53 -2.78 -26.00
CA GLY A 136 -10.73 -1.64 -25.59
C GLY A 136 -9.23 -1.83 -25.79
N GLU A 137 -8.50 -0.71 -25.76
CA GLU A 137 -7.05 -0.70 -25.75
C GLU A 137 -6.54 -0.29 -24.36
N ILE A 138 -5.42 -0.89 -23.90
CA ILE A 138 -4.76 -0.46 -22.67
C ILE A 138 -4.11 0.91 -22.97
N LYS A 139 -4.62 1.94 -22.30
CA LYS A 139 -4.11 3.32 -22.42
C LYS A 139 -2.99 3.60 -21.44
N TYR A 140 -3.08 3.01 -20.28
CA TYR A 140 -2.15 3.19 -19.18
C TYR A 140 -2.16 1.94 -18.31
N ALA A 141 -1.02 1.52 -17.84
CA ALA A 141 -0.91 0.41 -16.90
C ALA A 141 0.30 0.59 -16.00
N ILE A 142 0.18 0.15 -14.76
CA ILE A 142 1.22 0.26 -13.75
C ILE A 142 1.33 -1.00 -12.89
N ASN A 143 2.51 -1.15 -12.31
CA ASN A 143 2.77 -1.95 -11.13
C ASN A 143 2.89 -0.97 -9.94
N GLY A 144 1.80 -0.73 -9.21
CA GLY A 144 1.79 0.15 -8.05
C GLY A 144 2.31 -0.56 -6.80
N LEU A 145 3.16 0.11 -6.01
CA LEU A 145 3.68 -0.47 -4.77
C LEU A 145 2.73 -0.24 -3.59
N LEU A 146 2.37 -1.32 -2.92
CA LEU A 146 1.65 -1.34 -1.65
C LEU A 146 2.58 -1.72 -0.50
N SER A 147 2.28 -1.24 0.70
CA SER A 147 2.92 -1.69 1.94
C SER A 147 2.26 -2.98 2.40
N LEU A 148 2.96 -4.10 2.32
CA LEU A 148 2.46 -5.40 2.76
C LEU A 148 3.21 -5.90 4.00
N THR A 149 2.46 -6.30 5.02
CA THR A 149 2.97 -6.90 6.26
C THR A 149 2.76 -8.41 6.23
N PRO A 150 3.44 -9.17 7.10
CA PRO A 150 3.29 -10.64 7.14
C PRO A 150 1.87 -11.17 7.35
N ASP A 151 0.96 -10.33 7.83
CA ASP A 151 -0.44 -10.68 8.13
C ASP A 151 -1.45 -9.71 7.48
N ALA A 152 -1.00 -8.89 6.55
CA ALA A 152 -1.78 -7.89 5.83
C ALA A 152 -2.50 -6.84 6.72
N ASN A 153 -2.16 -6.73 8.02
CA ASN A 153 -2.70 -5.72 8.92
C ASN A 153 -1.72 -4.54 9.10
N PRO A 154 -2.20 -3.32 9.41
CA PRO A 154 -1.34 -2.20 9.75
C PRO A 154 -0.36 -2.50 10.88
N VAL A 155 0.75 -1.77 10.94
CA VAL A 155 1.75 -1.86 12.01
C VAL A 155 1.74 -0.56 12.78
N LEU A 156 1.07 -0.59 13.95
CA LEU A 156 0.77 0.58 14.76
C LEU A 156 1.41 0.48 16.15
N GLY A 157 1.61 1.64 16.78
CA GLY A 157 2.01 1.70 18.18
C GLY A 157 3.50 2.01 18.42
N PRO A 158 3.93 2.02 19.69
CA PRO A 158 5.33 2.32 20.05
C PRO A 158 6.25 1.20 19.60
N THR A 159 7.39 1.55 18.99
CA THR A 159 8.43 0.57 18.65
C THR A 159 9.05 0.01 19.92
N VAL A 160 9.44 -1.28 19.88
CA VAL A 160 10.04 -1.93 21.06
C VAL A 160 11.53 -1.59 21.24
N GLU A 161 12.21 -1.24 20.16
CA GLU A 161 13.65 -0.99 20.15
C GLU A 161 14.00 0.44 20.58
N VAL A 162 13.12 1.41 20.29
CA VAL A 162 13.44 2.84 20.44
C VAL A 162 12.33 3.58 21.17
N GLU A 163 12.65 4.08 22.36
CA GLU A 163 11.73 4.89 23.18
C GLU A 163 11.29 6.16 22.44
N ASN A 164 10.00 6.48 22.51
CA ASN A 164 9.34 7.64 21.90
C ASN A 164 9.30 7.60 20.36
N LEU A 165 9.60 6.46 19.74
CA LEU A 165 9.39 6.22 18.33
C LEU A 165 8.15 5.37 18.13
N TRP A 166 7.23 5.84 17.30
CA TRP A 166 5.96 5.19 17.03
C TRP A 166 5.84 4.82 15.56
N SER A 167 5.14 3.75 15.27
CA SER A 167 4.78 3.31 13.94
C SER A 167 3.30 3.59 13.65
N ALA A 168 3.02 4.13 12.46
CA ALA A 168 1.72 4.17 11.81
C ALA A 168 1.92 3.75 10.34
N ALA A 169 2.46 2.54 10.15
CA ALA A 169 2.88 2.02 8.85
C ALA A 169 1.92 0.96 8.31
N ALA A 170 2.03 0.68 7.02
CA ALA A 170 1.14 -0.21 6.28
C ALA A 170 -0.35 0.15 6.44
N VAL A 171 -0.63 1.44 6.53
CA VAL A 171 -2.00 1.98 6.59
C VAL A 171 -2.44 2.33 5.18
N TRP A 172 -3.45 1.64 4.70
CA TRP A 172 -4.00 1.92 3.39
C TRP A 172 -4.97 3.09 3.45
N ILE A 173 -5.23 3.72 2.29
CA ILE A 173 -6.04 4.96 2.23
C ILE A 173 -7.38 4.82 2.95
N LYS A 174 -8.08 3.69 2.79
CA LYS A 174 -9.37 3.43 3.42
C LYS A 174 -9.33 3.41 4.96
N GLU A 175 -8.17 3.12 5.54
CA GLU A 175 -7.97 2.97 6.98
C GLU A 175 -7.48 4.27 7.63
N GLY A 176 -6.94 5.19 6.85
CA GLY A 176 -6.26 6.40 7.32
C GLY A 176 -7.01 7.19 8.39
N PRO A 177 -8.29 7.55 8.20
CA PRO A 177 -9.03 8.32 9.19
C PRO A 177 -9.23 7.58 10.52
N GLY A 178 -9.55 6.27 10.45
CA GLY A 178 -9.72 5.42 11.63
C GLY A 178 -8.42 5.23 12.40
N VAL A 179 -7.35 4.92 11.68
CA VAL A 179 -6.01 4.77 12.27
C VAL A 179 -5.52 6.08 12.88
N GLY A 180 -5.72 7.21 12.19
CA GLY A 180 -5.34 8.52 12.71
C GLY A 180 -6.00 8.82 14.06
N ARG A 181 -7.30 8.51 14.20
CA ARG A 181 -8.02 8.65 15.46
C ARG A 181 -7.51 7.69 16.54
N LEU A 182 -7.33 6.41 16.17
CA LEU A 182 -6.80 5.38 17.08
C LEU A 182 -5.45 5.79 17.63
N MET A 183 -4.52 6.21 16.78
CA MET A 183 -3.18 6.64 17.16
C MET A 183 -3.21 7.88 18.08
N ALA A 184 -4.06 8.87 17.77
CA ALA A 184 -4.20 10.07 18.58
C ALA A 184 -4.69 9.72 19.99
N GLU A 185 -5.70 8.87 20.12
CA GLU A 185 -6.19 8.40 21.42
C GLU A 185 -5.12 7.61 22.19
N TRP A 186 -4.43 6.68 21.50
CA TRP A 186 -3.39 5.86 22.10
C TRP A 186 -2.23 6.70 22.65
N MET A 187 -1.73 7.64 21.85
CA MET A 187 -0.63 8.53 22.25
C MET A 187 -1.02 9.50 23.36
N THR A 188 -2.29 9.92 23.43
CA THR A 188 -2.76 10.92 24.41
C THR A 188 -3.17 10.28 25.74
N HIS A 189 -3.80 9.12 25.68
CA HIS A 189 -4.42 8.48 26.86
C HIS A 189 -3.72 7.18 27.28
N GLY A 190 -2.72 6.71 26.50
CA GLY A 190 -2.01 5.45 26.75
C GLY A 190 -2.72 4.21 26.18
N TYR A 191 -3.95 4.38 25.66
CA TYR A 191 -4.72 3.34 24.97
C TYR A 191 -5.81 3.97 24.10
N PRO A 192 -6.19 3.34 22.98
CA PRO A 192 -7.29 3.82 22.15
C PRO A 192 -8.65 3.35 22.69
N HIS A 193 -9.67 4.18 22.52
CA HIS A 193 -11.05 3.89 22.91
C HIS A 193 -11.92 3.41 21.74
N VAL A 194 -11.52 3.72 20.51
CA VAL A 194 -12.32 3.45 19.29
C VAL A 194 -12.35 1.98 18.91
N THR A 195 -11.27 1.25 19.18
CA THR A 195 -11.15 -0.19 18.88
C THR A 195 -9.97 -0.79 19.63
N ASP A 196 -9.95 -2.11 19.74
CA ASP A 196 -8.81 -2.87 20.23
C ASP A 196 -7.67 -2.82 19.18
N PRO A 197 -6.48 -2.29 19.52
CA PRO A 197 -5.36 -2.21 18.60
C PRO A 197 -4.58 -3.52 18.44
N HIS A 198 -4.90 -4.57 19.21
CA HIS A 198 -4.09 -5.79 19.35
C HIS A 198 -3.70 -6.41 18.00
N GLY A 199 -4.65 -6.50 17.06
CA GLY A 199 -4.39 -7.04 15.72
C GLY A 199 -3.52 -6.15 14.83
N ALA A 200 -3.26 -4.90 15.24
CA ALA A 200 -2.42 -3.95 14.51
C ALA A 200 -1.19 -3.50 15.31
N ASP A 201 -1.09 -3.86 16.58
CA ASP A 201 0.06 -3.48 17.44
C ASP A 201 1.36 -4.09 16.89
N ILE A 202 2.41 -3.25 16.75
CA ILE A 202 3.73 -3.69 16.27
C ILE A 202 4.32 -4.79 17.15
N THR A 203 3.95 -4.87 18.43
CA THR A 203 4.44 -5.87 19.38
C THR A 203 3.90 -7.27 19.13
N ARG A 204 2.88 -7.44 18.25
CA ARG A 204 2.37 -8.76 17.85
C ARG A 204 3.41 -9.62 17.11
N PHE A 205 4.41 -8.99 16.52
CA PHE A 205 5.52 -9.68 15.87
C PHE A 205 6.66 -9.98 16.84
N TYR A 206 6.99 -11.23 17.00
CA TYR A 206 8.17 -11.65 17.74
C TYR A 206 9.47 -11.23 17.02
N PRO A 207 10.61 -11.09 17.72
CA PRO A 207 11.88 -10.68 17.10
C PRO A 207 12.28 -11.51 15.87
N GLN A 208 12.07 -12.83 15.89
CA GLN A 208 12.37 -13.72 14.77
C GLN A 208 11.46 -13.53 13.56
N GLN A 209 10.30 -12.88 13.73
CA GLN A 209 9.36 -12.58 12.64
C GLN A 209 9.63 -11.22 11.97
N ARG A 210 10.57 -10.44 12.52
CA ARG A 210 10.92 -9.11 12.03
C ARG A 210 12.10 -9.11 11.07
N ASN A 211 12.60 -10.27 10.67
CA ASN A 211 13.66 -10.37 9.66
C ASN A 211 13.07 -10.37 8.24
N VAL A 212 13.85 -9.87 7.28
CA VAL A 212 13.43 -9.69 5.89
C VAL A 212 12.93 -11.00 5.26
N HIS A 213 13.57 -12.13 5.49
CA HIS A 213 13.18 -13.41 4.89
C HIS A 213 11.82 -13.89 5.36
N HIS A 214 11.49 -13.68 6.66
CA HIS A 214 10.15 -14.02 7.16
C HIS A 214 9.08 -13.09 6.57
N ILE A 215 9.39 -11.78 6.49
CA ILE A 215 8.46 -10.78 5.97
C ILE A 215 8.15 -11.08 4.50
N GLU A 216 9.17 -11.29 3.67
CA GLU A 216 9.02 -11.59 2.25
C GLU A 216 8.26 -12.91 2.05
N ALA A 217 8.68 -14.01 2.71
CA ALA A 217 8.02 -15.30 2.58
C ALA A 217 6.54 -15.29 2.98
N ARG A 218 6.15 -14.46 3.96
CA ARG A 218 4.73 -14.30 4.34
C ARG A 218 3.97 -13.38 3.40
N ALA A 219 4.64 -12.41 2.79
CA ALA A 219 4.03 -11.53 1.81
C ALA A 219 3.79 -12.20 0.44
N GLU A 220 4.48 -13.32 0.17
CA GLU A 220 4.28 -14.14 -1.03
C GLU A 220 3.11 -15.14 -0.91
N GLU A 221 2.60 -15.40 0.30
CA GLU A 221 1.44 -16.30 0.56
C GLU A 221 0.09 -15.57 0.34
#